data_f74bd8eb3d83cb96f8988a30e18f3049
#
_entry.id   f74bd8eb3d83cb96f8988a30e18f3049
#
_cell.length_a   1.000
_cell.length_b   1.000
_cell.length_c   1.000
_cell.angle_alpha   90.00
_cell.angle_beta   90.00
_cell.angle_gamma   90.00
#
_symmetry.space_group_name_H-M   'P 1'
#
loop_
_entity.id
_entity.type
_entity.pdbx_description
1 polymer ?
#
loop_
_entity_poly.entity_id
_entity_poly.type
_entity_poly.pdbx_seq_one_letter_code
_entity_poly.pdbx_strand_id
1 'polypeptide(L)'
;MSSMSTEKSGKSVVDSQEDPRGRILSAAGREFAEKGFENTTIRDICTLASVNVAAVNYYFGEKHRLYIESVRHAHEERSRQFPLPVWADGTLPAEKLRGFVGNMLERMLGFDKPSWQVRLMLREVLHPTDACRELVEDYIRPHFTVLCNILDELTDGKATPAELRRIGLSICGQCFLYRAAGDVVGMLIPPSEIKEMHNP
;
A
#
# COMPACT_ATOMS: atom_id res chain seq x y z
N MET A 1 -12.24 55.82 33.17
CA MET A 1 -12.93 55.58 31.89
C MET A 1 -11.93 54.85 31.02
N SER A 2 -12.00 53.57 31.01
CA SER A 2 -11.05 52.72 30.27
C SER A 2 -11.83 51.69 29.51
N SER A 3 -11.78 51.77 28.20
CA SER A 3 -12.44 50.89 27.27
C SER A 3 -11.60 49.62 27.06
N MET A 4 -12.10 48.50 27.46
CA MET A 4 -11.52 47.18 27.14
C MET A 4 -11.99 46.76 25.74
N SER A 5 -11.07 46.71 24.82
CA SER A 5 -11.26 46.11 23.50
C SER A 5 -11.06 44.61 23.61
N THR A 6 -12.10 43.87 23.28
CA THR A 6 -12.11 42.39 23.25
C THR A 6 -11.62 41.94 21.89
N GLU A 7 -10.40 41.46 21.80
CA GLU A 7 -9.89 40.73 20.61
C GLU A 7 -10.54 39.34 20.53
N LYS A 8 -11.36 39.16 19.53
CA LYS A 8 -11.84 37.82 19.12
C LYS A 8 -10.75 37.13 18.32
N SER A 9 -10.04 36.21 18.97
CA SER A 9 -9.17 35.26 18.32
C SER A 9 -10.01 34.31 17.44
N GLY A 10 -9.99 34.56 16.15
CA GLY A 10 -10.55 33.68 15.14
C GLY A 10 -9.68 32.43 14.97
N LYS A 11 -10.06 31.34 15.63
CA LYS A 11 -9.47 30.03 15.41
C LYS A 11 -9.92 29.54 14.04
N SER A 12 -9.08 29.71 13.02
CA SER A 12 -9.29 29.10 11.70
C SER A 12 -9.14 27.59 11.87
N VAL A 13 -10.27 26.91 11.96
CA VAL A 13 -10.35 25.46 11.72
C VAL A 13 -10.01 25.26 10.25
N VAL A 14 -8.81 24.80 9.97
CA VAL A 14 -8.44 24.29 8.65
C VAL A 14 -9.21 23.00 8.51
N ASP A 15 -10.43 23.11 8.00
CA ASP A 15 -11.22 21.99 7.51
C ASP A 15 -10.50 21.48 6.25
N SER A 16 -9.71 20.43 6.42
CA SER A 16 -9.08 19.70 5.31
C SER A 16 -10.20 18.91 4.60
N GLN A 17 -11.03 19.63 3.83
CA GLN A 17 -11.96 18.99 2.92
C GLN A 17 -11.12 18.24 1.88
N GLU A 18 -11.03 16.91 2.04
CA GLU A 18 -10.52 16.05 0.98
C GLU A 18 -11.23 16.42 -0.32
N ASP A 19 -10.45 16.66 -1.37
CA ASP A 19 -10.96 16.90 -2.71
C ASP A 19 -11.99 15.82 -3.07
N PRO A 20 -13.15 16.17 -3.66
CA PRO A 20 -14.16 15.21 -4.08
C PRO A 20 -13.59 14.03 -4.87
N ARG A 21 -12.56 14.24 -5.67
CA ARG A 21 -11.84 13.19 -6.39
C ARG A 21 -11.17 12.19 -5.42
N GLY A 22 -10.48 12.67 -4.39
CA GLY A 22 -9.84 11.83 -3.37
C GLY A 22 -10.86 11.03 -2.56
N ARG A 23 -11.98 11.65 -2.17
CA ARG A 23 -13.08 10.94 -1.48
C ARG A 23 -13.66 9.81 -2.33
N ILE A 24 -13.87 10.05 -3.63
CA ILE A 24 -14.37 9.01 -4.55
C ILE A 24 -13.36 7.87 -4.65
N LEU A 25 -12.06 8.15 -4.80
CA LEU A 25 -11.01 7.12 -4.88
C LEU A 25 -10.93 6.27 -3.59
N SER A 26 -10.97 6.91 -2.43
CA SER A 26 -10.95 6.22 -1.14
C SER A 26 -12.19 5.35 -0.93
N ALA A 27 -13.38 5.85 -1.30
CA ALA A 27 -14.63 5.10 -1.23
C ALA A 27 -14.65 3.93 -2.22
N ALA A 28 -14.26 4.18 -3.46
CA ALA A 28 -14.16 3.15 -4.50
C ALA A 28 -13.17 2.06 -4.12
N GLY A 29 -11.99 2.45 -3.63
CA GLY A 29 -10.98 1.50 -3.18
C GLY A 29 -11.47 0.58 -2.06
N ARG A 30 -12.24 1.09 -1.10
CA ARG A 30 -12.87 0.30 -0.03
C ARG A 30 -13.89 -0.69 -0.58
N GLU A 31 -14.80 -0.23 -1.44
CA GLU A 31 -15.83 -1.06 -2.06
C GLU A 31 -15.21 -2.15 -2.95
N PHE A 32 -14.23 -1.81 -3.78
CA PHE A 32 -13.53 -2.77 -4.62
C PHE A 32 -12.71 -3.79 -3.79
N ALA A 33 -12.08 -3.35 -2.71
CA ALA A 33 -11.36 -4.24 -1.81
C ALA A 33 -12.28 -5.26 -1.14
N GLU A 34 -13.51 -4.86 -0.79
CA GLU A 34 -14.48 -5.69 -0.09
C GLU A 34 -15.22 -6.62 -1.06
N LYS A 35 -15.86 -6.05 -2.08
CA LYS A 35 -16.79 -6.77 -2.97
C LYS A 35 -16.15 -7.25 -4.27
N GLY A 36 -15.00 -6.70 -4.66
CA GLY A 36 -14.36 -6.89 -5.95
C GLY A 36 -14.95 -6.03 -7.05
N PHE A 37 -14.28 -6.04 -8.21
CA PHE A 37 -14.68 -5.23 -9.35
C PHE A 37 -16.12 -5.53 -9.79
N GLU A 38 -16.46 -6.80 -10.01
CA GLU A 38 -17.76 -7.19 -10.58
C GLU A 38 -18.94 -6.80 -9.68
N ASN A 39 -18.84 -7.03 -8.37
CA ASN A 39 -19.95 -6.86 -7.44
C ASN A 39 -20.06 -5.42 -6.86
N THR A 40 -19.14 -4.53 -7.17
CA THR A 40 -19.20 -3.14 -6.76
C THR A 40 -20.04 -2.33 -7.74
N THR A 41 -20.96 -1.52 -7.26
CA THR A 41 -21.74 -0.58 -8.10
C THR A 41 -21.29 0.86 -7.91
N ILE A 42 -21.44 1.68 -8.97
CA ILE A 42 -21.18 3.13 -8.87
C ILE A 42 -22.08 3.79 -7.83
N ARG A 43 -23.30 3.28 -7.61
CA ARG A 43 -24.21 3.81 -6.59
C ARG A 43 -23.69 3.58 -5.17
N ASP A 44 -23.13 2.41 -4.88
CA ASP A 44 -22.52 2.11 -3.57
C ASP A 44 -21.38 3.08 -3.29
N ILE A 45 -20.51 3.29 -4.27
CA ILE A 45 -19.37 4.22 -4.20
C ILE A 45 -19.88 5.65 -3.97
N CYS A 46 -20.90 6.09 -4.71
CA CYS A 46 -21.49 7.43 -4.54
C CYS A 46 -22.04 7.63 -3.12
N THR A 47 -22.72 6.62 -2.59
CA THR A 47 -23.28 6.66 -1.23
C THR A 47 -22.15 6.79 -0.20
N LEU A 48 -21.10 5.98 -0.32
CA LEU A 48 -19.97 6.00 0.61
C LEU A 48 -19.14 7.29 0.51
N ALA A 49 -18.96 7.84 -0.71
CA ALA A 49 -18.24 9.08 -0.94
C ALA A 49 -19.04 10.34 -0.66
N SER A 50 -20.37 10.23 -0.41
CA SER A 50 -21.30 11.36 -0.32
C SER A 50 -21.25 12.28 -1.55
N VAL A 51 -21.33 11.67 -2.75
CA VAL A 51 -21.35 12.35 -4.05
C VAL A 51 -22.48 11.81 -4.92
N ASN A 52 -22.81 12.51 -6.00
CA ASN A 52 -23.74 12.01 -7.01
C ASN A 52 -23.00 11.27 -8.15
N VAL A 53 -23.74 10.51 -8.95
CA VAL A 53 -23.21 9.75 -10.08
C VAL A 53 -22.55 10.68 -11.13
N ALA A 54 -23.07 11.90 -11.32
CA ALA A 54 -22.51 12.85 -12.24
C ALA A 54 -21.06 13.25 -11.88
N ALA A 55 -20.75 13.36 -10.57
CA ALA A 55 -19.40 13.63 -10.11
C ALA A 55 -18.45 12.48 -10.45
N VAL A 56 -18.86 11.23 -10.24
CA VAL A 56 -18.05 10.06 -10.61
C VAL A 56 -17.79 10.02 -12.11
N ASN A 57 -18.82 10.24 -12.92
CA ASN A 57 -18.68 10.29 -14.38
C ASN A 57 -17.79 11.44 -14.84
N TYR A 58 -17.87 12.59 -14.18
CA TYR A 58 -17.02 13.74 -14.50
C TYR A 58 -15.54 13.46 -14.29
N TYR A 59 -15.17 12.85 -13.12
CA TYR A 59 -13.77 12.61 -12.78
C TYR A 59 -13.18 11.37 -13.44
N PHE A 60 -13.98 10.32 -13.63
CA PHE A 60 -13.46 8.99 -14.00
C PHE A 60 -14.10 8.40 -15.26
N GLY A 61 -15.26 8.91 -15.69
CA GLY A 61 -15.99 8.39 -16.84
C GLY A 61 -16.67 7.06 -16.54
N GLU A 62 -15.91 5.98 -16.52
CA GLU A 62 -16.44 4.61 -16.35
C GLU A 62 -15.87 3.88 -15.13
N LYS A 63 -16.56 2.83 -14.69
CA LYS A 63 -16.21 2.01 -13.54
C LYS A 63 -14.80 1.39 -13.65
N HIS A 64 -14.41 0.97 -14.84
CA HIS A 64 -13.11 0.35 -15.09
C HIS A 64 -11.95 1.35 -14.83
N ARG A 65 -12.07 2.57 -15.36
CA ARG A 65 -11.08 3.61 -15.12
C ARG A 65 -11.03 4.02 -13.64
N LEU A 66 -12.18 4.12 -12.97
CA LEU A 66 -12.23 4.37 -11.54
C LEU A 66 -11.52 3.26 -10.75
N TYR A 67 -11.64 2.00 -11.17
CA TYR A 67 -10.94 0.88 -10.54
C TYR A 67 -9.41 1.03 -10.66
N ILE A 68 -8.89 1.27 -11.86
CA ILE A 68 -7.46 1.47 -12.11
C ILE A 68 -6.92 2.63 -11.25
N GLU A 69 -7.61 3.77 -11.28
CA GLU A 69 -7.23 4.94 -10.48
C GLU A 69 -7.29 4.67 -8.95
N SER A 70 -8.22 3.82 -8.50
CA SER A 70 -8.32 3.43 -7.09
C SER A 70 -7.17 2.51 -6.66
N VAL A 71 -6.74 1.59 -7.52
CA VAL A 71 -5.55 0.75 -7.28
C VAL A 71 -4.29 1.62 -7.20
N ARG A 72 -4.12 2.57 -8.12
CA ARG A 72 -3.02 3.54 -8.11
C ARG A 72 -3.02 4.37 -6.83
N HIS A 73 -4.16 4.95 -6.47
CA HIS A 73 -4.32 5.76 -5.26
C HIS A 73 -4.00 4.96 -3.98
N ALA A 74 -4.49 3.73 -3.89
CA ALA A 74 -4.18 2.84 -2.76
C ALA A 74 -2.68 2.64 -2.61
N HIS A 75 -1.99 2.45 -3.71
CA HIS A 75 -0.56 2.25 -3.72
C HIS A 75 0.22 3.53 -3.36
N GLU A 76 -0.15 4.67 -3.94
CA GLU A 76 0.49 5.97 -3.64
C GLU A 76 0.38 6.31 -2.15
N GLU A 77 -0.78 6.08 -1.54
CA GLU A 77 -0.98 6.26 -0.10
C GLU A 77 -0.07 5.35 0.73
N ARG A 78 0.02 4.06 0.35
CA ARG A 78 0.90 3.12 1.05
C ARG A 78 2.38 3.47 0.88
N SER A 79 2.79 3.90 -0.30
CA SER A 79 4.17 4.31 -0.55
C SER A 79 4.57 5.57 0.21
N ARG A 80 3.62 6.49 0.45
CA ARG A 80 3.84 7.66 1.32
C ARG A 80 3.95 7.29 2.80
N GLN A 81 3.13 6.35 3.26
CA GLN A 81 3.17 5.87 4.66
C GLN A 81 4.43 5.04 4.96
N PHE A 82 4.86 4.24 4.01
CA PHE A 82 5.99 3.31 4.14
C PHE A 82 6.92 3.49 2.94
N PRO A 83 7.70 4.57 2.90
CA PRO A 83 8.68 4.78 1.83
C PRO A 83 9.74 3.67 1.86
N LEU A 84 10.38 3.44 0.73
CA LEU A 84 11.53 2.53 0.67
C LEU A 84 12.62 3.04 1.62
N PRO A 85 13.28 2.15 2.36
CA PRO A 85 14.41 2.53 3.20
C PRO A 85 15.53 3.18 2.38
N VAL A 86 16.11 4.22 2.92
CA VAL A 86 17.33 4.84 2.40
C VAL A 86 18.46 4.51 3.37
N TRP A 87 19.54 3.99 2.85
CA TRP A 87 20.69 3.60 3.65
C TRP A 87 21.83 4.60 3.49
N ALA A 88 22.59 4.82 4.56
CA ALA A 88 23.84 5.58 4.51
C ALA A 88 24.91 4.83 3.70
N ASP A 89 25.87 5.60 3.18
CA ASP A 89 27.02 5.00 2.53
C ASP A 89 27.78 4.09 3.51
N GLY A 90 28.16 2.90 3.05
CA GLY A 90 28.85 1.91 3.86
C GLY A 90 27.96 0.99 4.71
N THR A 91 26.62 1.17 4.67
CA THR A 91 25.71 0.22 5.32
C THR A 91 25.93 -1.20 4.78
N LEU A 92 26.11 -2.16 5.68
CA LEU A 92 26.32 -3.56 5.31
C LEU A 92 25.13 -4.15 4.54
N PRO A 93 25.35 -4.96 3.49
CA PRO A 93 24.26 -5.56 2.71
C PRO A 93 23.26 -6.37 3.54
N ALA A 94 23.73 -7.04 4.60
CA ALA A 94 22.86 -7.78 5.51
C ALA A 94 21.91 -6.86 6.30
N GLU A 95 22.36 -5.67 6.68
CA GLU A 95 21.53 -4.67 7.35
C GLU A 95 20.52 -4.05 6.38
N LYS A 96 20.96 -3.80 5.13
CA LYS A 96 20.05 -3.35 4.07
C LYS A 96 18.94 -4.37 3.85
N LEU A 97 19.28 -5.66 3.75
CA LEU A 97 18.28 -6.72 3.57
C LEU A 97 17.31 -6.78 4.74
N ARG A 98 17.80 -6.71 6.00
CA ARG A 98 16.95 -6.70 7.18
C ARG A 98 15.97 -5.52 7.17
N GLY A 99 16.47 -4.32 6.88
CA GLY A 99 15.64 -3.12 6.78
C GLY A 99 14.61 -3.21 5.65
N PHE A 100 14.99 -3.78 4.50
CA PHE A 100 14.07 -3.99 3.38
C PHE A 100 12.94 -4.96 3.75
N VAL A 101 13.28 -6.12 4.35
CA VAL A 101 12.30 -7.14 4.75
C VAL A 101 11.38 -6.58 5.84
N GLY A 102 11.92 -5.89 6.84
CA GLY A 102 11.14 -5.21 7.88
C GLY A 102 10.13 -4.22 7.29
N ASN A 103 10.59 -3.31 6.43
CA ASN A 103 9.70 -2.38 5.72
C ASN A 103 8.61 -3.09 4.90
N MET A 104 8.96 -4.18 4.22
CA MET A 104 8.02 -4.96 3.43
C MET A 104 6.94 -5.61 4.32
N LEU A 105 7.33 -6.17 5.47
CA LEU A 105 6.39 -6.74 6.44
C LEU A 105 5.48 -5.67 7.04
N GLU A 106 6.02 -4.51 7.43
CA GLU A 106 5.21 -3.38 7.92
C GLU A 106 4.19 -2.90 6.89
N ARG A 107 4.62 -2.80 5.63
CA ARG A 107 3.71 -2.45 4.52
C ARG A 107 2.57 -3.45 4.33
N MET A 108 2.85 -4.74 4.50
CA MET A 108 1.87 -5.80 4.27
C MET A 108 0.98 -6.08 5.48
N LEU A 109 1.56 -6.12 6.67
CA LEU A 109 0.84 -6.54 7.87
C LEU A 109 0.14 -5.38 8.57
N GLY A 110 0.78 -4.21 8.64
CA GLY A 110 0.27 -3.04 9.36
C GLY A 110 -0.03 -3.35 10.82
N PHE A 111 0.09 -2.37 11.71
CA PHE A 111 -0.03 -2.63 13.16
C PHE A 111 -1.48 -2.88 13.62
N ASP A 112 -2.50 -2.52 12.80
CA ASP A 112 -3.85 -2.67 13.26
C ASP A 112 -4.76 -3.37 12.23
N LYS A 113 -5.61 -3.43 11.74
CA LYS A 113 -6.41 -4.17 10.74
C LYS A 113 -5.86 -3.99 9.32
N PRO A 114 -5.99 -5.02 8.49
CA PRO A 114 -5.59 -4.93 7.10
C PRO A 114 -6.29 -3.76 6.43
N SER A 115 -5.51 -2.74 6.07
CA SER A 115 -6.05 -1.57 5.39
C SER A 115 -6.72 -1.99 4.07
N TRP A 116 -7.72 -1.27 3.65
CA TRP A 116 -8.40 -1.55 2.38
C TRP A 116 -7.42 -1.49 1.20
N GLN A 117 -6.40 -0.64 1.30
CA GLN A 117 -5.35 -0.51 0.28
C GLN A 117 -4.63 -1.84 0.08
N VAL A 118 -4.18 -2.47 1.18
CA VAL A 118 -3.49 -3.76 1.11
C VAL A 118 -4.42 -4.85 0.57
N ARG A 119 -5.69 -4.85 0.96
CA ARG A 119 -6.67 -5.82 0.45
C ARG A 119 -6.91 -5.65 -1.05
N LEU A 120 -7.03 -4.40 -1.52
CA LEU A 120 -7.21 -4.10 -2.94
C LEU A 120 -6.00 -4.54 -3.76
N MET A 121 -4.79 -4.21 -3.30
CA MET A 121 -3.55 -4.61 -3.97
C MET A 121 -3.36 -6.13 -4.00
N LEU A 122 -3.66 -6.80 -2.88
CA LEU A 122 -3.59 -8.26 -2.79
C LEU A 122 -4.56 -8.92 -3.78
N ARG A 123 -5.78 -8.37 -3.88
CA ARG A 123 -6.78 -8.83 -4.84
C ARG A 123 -6.29 -8.70 -6.28
N GLU A 124 -5.65 -7.58 -6.61
CA GLU A 124 -5.10 -7.32 -7.93
C GLU A 124 -3.93 -8.27 -8.27
N VAL A 125 -3.10 -8.62 -7.28
CA VAL A 125 -2.02 -9.61 -7.47
C VAL A 125 -2.57 -11.03 -7.67
N LEU A 126 -3.64 -11.41 -6.95
CA LEU A 126 -4.24 -12.75 -7.03
C LEU A 126 -5.20 -12.92 -8.23
N HIS A 127 -5.84 -11.84 -8.64
CA HIS A 127 -6.80 -11.80 -9.75
C HIS A 127 -6.50 -10.59 -10.64
N PRO A 128 -5.43 -10.69 -11.47
CA PRO A 128 -4.93 -9.58 -12.25
C PRO A 128 -5.96 -9.01 -13.22
N THR A 129 -6.10 -7.69 -13.22
CA THR A 129 -6.83 -6.93 -14.25
C THR A 129 -5.82 -6.08 -15.06
N ASP A 130 -6.31 -5.18 -15.92
CA ASP A 130 -5.45 -4.25 -16.64
C ASP A 130 -4.66 -3.32 -15.71
N ALA A 131 -5.18 -3.06 -14.49
CA ALA A 131 -4.49 -2.28 -13.46
C ALA A 131 -3.20 -2.97 -12.97
N CYS A 132 -3.10 -4.30 -13.06
CA CYS A 132 -1.94 -5.05 -12.60
C CYS A 132 -0.66 -4.67 -13.33
N ARG A 133 -0.74 -4.35 -14.61
CA ARG A 133 0.43 -3.96 -15.40
C ARG A 133 1.06 -2.68 -14.85
N GLU A 134 0.26 -1.64 -14.61
CA GLU A 134 0.73 -0.38 -14.02
C GLU A 134 1.27 -0.61 -12.61
N LEU A 135 0.56 -1.39 -11.80
CA LEU A 135 1.00 -1.76 -10.46
C LEU A 135 2.39 -2.44 -10.48
N VAL A 136 2.61 -3.35 -11.43
CA VAL A 136 3.91 -4.03 -11.57
C VAL A 136 5.00 -3.06 -12.02
N GLU A 137 4.77 -2.26 -13.05
CA GLU A 137 5.81 -1.40 -13.63
C GLU A 137 6.17 -0.24 -12.68
N ASP A 138 5.17 0.42 -12.13
CA ASP A 138 5.41 1.65 -11.37
C ASP A 138 5.79 1.38 -9.90
N TYR A 139 5.48 0.16 -9.39
CA TYR A 139 5.60 -0.09 -7.95
C TYR A 139 6.29 -1.38 -7.57
N ILE A 140 5.87 -2.52 -8.11
CA ILE A 140 6.47 -3.80 -7.71
C ILE A 140 7.89 -3.89 -8.25
N ARG A 141 8.10 -3.54 -9.51
CA ARG A 141 9.40 -3.60 -10.17
C ARG A 141 10.47 -2.73 -9.50
N PRO A 142 10.23 -1.45 -9.15
CA PRO A 142 11.22 -0.64 -8.42
C PRO A 142 11.64 -1.28 -7.09
N HIS A 143 10.69 -1.75 -6.30
CA HIS A 143 10.98 -2.42 -5.02
C HIS A 143 11.77 -3.71 -5.21
N PHE A 144 11.37 -4.52 -6.19
CA PHE A 144 12.04 -5.76 -6.51
C PHE A 144 13.46 -5.54 -7.04
N THR A 145 13.68 -4.45 -7.78
CA THR A 145 15.02 -4.06 -8.25
C THR A 145 15.93 -3.70 -7.07
N VAL A 146 15.43 -2.94 -6.10
CA VAL A 146 16.19 -2.62 -4.87
C VAL A 146 16.59 -3.91 -4.14
N LEU A 147 15.65 -4.86 -3.99
CA LEU A 147 15.95 -6.15 -3.37
C LEU A 147 17.03 -6.92 -4.15
N CYS A 148 16.91 -7.01 -5.47
CA CYS A 148 17.93 -7.68 -6.30
C CYS A 148 19.31 -7.03 -6.16
N ASN A 149 19.40 -5.71 -6.08
CA ASN A 149 20.68 -5.01 -5.88
C ASN A 149 21.30 -5.34 -4.51
N ILE A 150 20.50 -5.40 -3.46
CA ILE A 150 20.95 -5.81 -2.12
C ILE A 150 21.47 -7.26 -2.15
N LEU A 151 20.77 -8.14 -2.84
CA LEU A 151 21.19 -9.54 -2.98
C LEU A 151 22.46 -9.69 -3.81
N ASP A 152 22.66 -8.86 -4.82
CA ASP A 152 23.88 -8.83 -5.61
C ASP A 152 25.08 -8.40 -4.76
N GLU A 153 24.94 -7.35 -3.94
CA GLU A 153 25.94 -6.94 -2.96
C GLU A 153 26.25 -8.07 -1.95
N LEU A 154 25.22 -8.78 -1.45
CA LEU A 154 25.38 -9.90 -0.51
C LEU A 154 26.13 -11.09 -1.09
N THR A 155 26.05 -11.29 -2.39
CA THR A 155 26.70 -12.39 -3.10
C THR A 155 28.03 -11.98 -3.72
N ASP A 156 28.54 -10.77 -3.43
CA ASP A 156 29.76 -10.19 -4.03
C ASP A 156 29.71 -10.20 -5.57
N GLY A 157 28.53 -10.01 -6.18
CA GLY A 157 28.34 -10.05 -7.63
C GLY A 157 28.51 -11.46 -8.26
N LYS A 158 28.54 -12.52 -7.45
CA LYS A 158 28.77 -13.90 -7.94
C LYS A 158 27.49 -14.59 -8.42
N ALA A 159 26.33 -14.11 -8.00
CA ALA A 159 25.05 -14.68 -8.41
C ALA A 159 24.62 -14.16 -9.79
N THR A 160 24.06 -15.04 -10.59
CA THR A 160 23.48 -14.64 -11.88
C THR A 160 22.18 -13.85 -11.67
N PRO A 161 21.78 -12.98 -12.63
CA PRO A 161 20.52 -12.26 -12.55
C PRO A 161 19.28 -13.18 -12.36
N ALA A 162 19.35 -14.41 -12.85
CA ALA A 162 18.28 -15.40 -12.69
C ALA A 162 18.22 -15.94 -11.25
N GLU A 163 19.36 -16.14 -10.61
CA GLU A 163 19.44 -16.55 -9.20
C GLU A 163 18.97 -15.44 -8.27
N LEU A 164 19.42 -14.20 -8.50
CA LEU A 164 18.96 -13.04 -7.73
C LEU A 164 17.44 -12.90 -7.78
N ARG A 165 16.83 -13.03 -8.97
CA ARG A 165 15.37 -12.99 -9.10
C ARG A 165 14.68 -14.13 -8.37
N ARG A 166 15.20 -15.36 -8.40
CA ARG A 166 14.62 -16.51 -7.67
C ARG A 166 14.68 -16.30 -6.16
N ILE A 167 15.83 -15.85 -5.65
CA ILE A 167 15.99 -15.54 -4.21
C ILE A 167 15.04 -14.40 -3.83
N GLY A 168 15.00 -13.32 -4.60
CA GLY A 168 14.11 -12.20 -4.36
C GLY A 168 12.65 -12.61 -4.35
N LEU A 169 12.18 -13.43 -5.29
CA LEU A 169 10.82 -13.96 -5.30
C LEU A 169 10.53 -14.85 -4.09
N SER A 170 11.51 -15.63 -3.61
CA SER A 170 11.34 -16.43 -2.39
C SER A 170 11.15 -15.55 -1.16
N ILE A 171 11.94 -14.48 -1.01
CA ILE A 171 11.79 -13.52 0.09
C ILE A 171 10.43 -12.81 0.02
N CYS A 172 10.06 -12.30 -1.15
CA CYS A 172 8.77 -11.67 -1.37
C CYS A 172 7.61 -12.63 -1.07
N GLY A 173 7.73 -13.89 -1.53
CA GLY A 173 6.72 -14.93 -1.29
C GLY A 173 6.52 -15.24 0.18
N GLN A 174 7.59 -15.27 0.98
CA GLN A 174 7.48 -15.44 2.44
C GLN A 174 6.73 -14.25 3.06
N CYS A 175 7.14 -13.02 2.78
CA CYS A 175 6.42 -11.83 3.29
C CYS A 175 4.94 -11.82 2.88
N PHE A 176 4.67 -12.22 1.63
CA PHE A 176 3.31 -12.30 1.10
C PHE A 176 2.47 -13.35 1.81
N LEU A 177 3.06 -14.51 2.16
CA LEU A 177 2.36 -15.59 2.87
C LEU A 177 1.79 -15.13 4.21
N TYR A 178 2.57 -14.37 4.98
CA TYR A 178 2.10 -13.81 6.26
C TYR A 178 0.84 -12.96 6.09
N ARG A 179 0.70 -12.30 4.97
CA ARG A 179 -0.47 -11.49 4.67
C ARG A 179 -1.63 -12.28 4.07
N ALA A 180 -1.34 -13.12 3.07
CA ALA A 180 -2.36 -13.84 2.30
C ALA A 180 -3.00 -14.98 3.11
N ALA A 181 -2.23 -15.60 4.01
CA ALA A 181 -2.64 -16.76 4.79
C ALA A 181 -2.44 -16.53 6.29
N GLY A 182 -2.64 -15.31 6.80
CA GLY A 182 -2.38 -14.92 8.19
C GLY A 182 -3.03 -15.83 9.23
N ASP A 183 -4.27 -16.24 9.00
CA ASP A 183 -4.98 -17.17 9.89
C ASP A 183 -4.30 -18.55 9.91
N VAL A 184 -3.86 -19.06 8.76
CA VAL A 184 -3.14 -20.35 8.65
C VAL A 184 -1.76 -20.23 9.28
N VAL A 185 -1.04 -19.13 9.03
CA VAL A 185 0.26 -18.87 9.64
C VAL A 185 0.13 -18.80 11.16
N GLY A 186 -0.92 -18.14 11.68
CA GLY A 186 -1.20 -18.07 13.12
C GLY A 186 -1.54 -19.43 13.77
N MET A 187 -1.94 -20.44 12.99
CA MET A 187 -2.10 -21.82 13.46
C MET A 187 -0.77 -22.59 13.48
N LEU A 188 0.21 -22.19 12.67
CA LEU A 188 1.51 -22.84 12.54
C LEU A 188 2.56 -22.22 13.46
N ILE A 189 2.49 -20.92 13.68
CA ILE A 189 3.50 -20.15 14.42
C ILE A 189 2.79 -19.34 15.51
N PRO A 190 3.27 -19.42 16.78
CA PRO A 190 2.70 -18.63 17.87
C PRO A 190 2.74 -17.12 17.57
N PRO A 191 1.73 -16.35 17.98
CA PRO A 191 1.70 -14.89 17.76
C PRO A 191 2.89 -14.13 18.34
N SER A 192 3.55 -14.66 19.39
CA SER A 192 4.77 -14.11 19.97
C SER A 192 5.94 -14.12 18.97
N GLU A 193 6.14 -15.23 18.27
CA GLU A 193 7.20 -15.37 17.26
C GLU A 193 6.96 -14.46 16.05
N ILE A 194 5.71 -14.30 15.64
CA ILE A 194 5.36 -13.36 14.55
C ILE A 194 5.72 -11.92 14.95
N LYS A 195 5.50 -11.54 16.21
CA LYS A 195 5.88 -10.22 16.72
C LYS A 195 7.39 -10.01 16.80
N GLU A 196 8.15 -11.02 17.17
CA GLU A 196 9.61 -10.96 17.20
C GLU A 196 10.22 -10.77 15.81
N MET A 197 9.59 -11.32 14.78
CA MET A 197 10.00 -11.08 13.39
C MET A 197 9.86 -9.61 12.95
N HIS A 198 9.01 -8.83 13.62
CA HIS A 198 8.81 -7.40 13.34
C HIS A 198 9.77 -6.50 14.13
N ASN A 199 10.42 -7.02 15.15
CA ASN A 199 11.30 -6.25 16.02
C ASN A 199 12.64 -6.99 16.14
N PRO A 200 13.50 -6.94 15.08
CA PRO A 200 14.79 -7.61 15.06
C PRO A 200 15.80 -6.95 15.99
#